data_bb13802e61850ec152f11c243f9b116b
#
_entry.id   bb13802e61850ec152f11c243f9b116b
#
_cell.length_a   1.000
_cell.length_b   1.000
_cell.length_c   1.000
_cell.angle_alpha   90.00
_cell.angle_beta   90.00
_cell.angle_gamma   90.00
#
_symmetry.space_group_name_H-M   'P 1'
#
loop_
_entity.id
_entity.type
_entity.pdbx_description
1 polymer ?
#
loop_
_entity_poly.entity_id
_entity_poly.type
_entity_poly.pdbx_seq_one_letter_code
_entity_poly.pdbx_strand_id
1 'polypeptide(L)'
;MARGGWMVGGMAWALAGWIAATPVPARAAADTLQDSQEMRKHFPFQARCDGNTKEMVACLWERRNREDRVLGPLLGEAERLEQWRASRRRVCEVVARKGVGGSIHPILWLSCENGLNRELLRLLKQPLLQKPGP
;
A
#
# COMPACT_ATOMS: atom_id res chain seq x y z
N MET A 1 34.45 -64.28 -0.44
CA MET A 1 34.14 -63.71 0.88
C MET A 1 34.89 -62.39 1.00
N ALA A 2 34.25 -61.25 0.77
CA ALA A 2 34.80 -59.93 1.03
C ALA A 2 33.63 -58.98 1.32
N ARG A 3 33.56 -58.53 2.58
CA ARG A 3 32.59 -57.58 3.11
C ARG A 3 33.12 -56.18 2.86
N GLY A 4 32.49 -55.41 2.00
CA GLY A 4 32.76 -53.96 1.81
C GLY A 4 31.82 -53.14 2.66
N GLY A 5 32.32 -52.49 3.69
CA GLY A 5 31.59 -51.51 4.53
C GLY A 5 31.58 -50.14 3.84
N TRP A 6 30.40 -49.60 3.65
CA TRP A 6 30.21 -48.21 3.21
C TRP A 6 29.97 -47.33 4.44
N MET A 7 30.96 -46.50 4.75
CA MET A 7 30.77 -45.40 5.72
C MET A 7 30.13 -44.23 4.99
N VAL A 8 28.87 -43.92 5.35
CA VAL A 8 28.20 -42.72 4.92
C VAL A 8 28.51 -41.62 5.93
N GLY A 9 29.41 -40.72 5.55
CA GLY A 9 29.74 -39.54 6.33
C GLY A 9 28.63 -38.49 6.15
N GLY A 10 27.80 -38.29 7.17
CA GLY A 10 26.80 -37.21 7.20
C GLY A 10 27.47 -35.88 7.49
N MET A 11 27.54 -35.00 6.50
CA MET A 11 27.84 -33.56 6.69
C MET A 11 26.57 -32.83 7.07
N ALA A 12 26.41 -32.56 8.36
CA ALA A 12 25.34 -31.65 8.85
C ALA A 12 25.76 -30.19 8.59
N TRP A 13 25.17 -29.59 7.59
CA TRP A 13 25.30 -28.14 7.38
C TRP A 13 24.28 -27.42 8.27
N ALA A 14 24.72 -26.92 9.40
CA ALA A 14 23.98 -26.00 10.24
C ALA A 14 24.09 -24.59 9.63
N LEU A 15 23.18 -24.23 8.73
CA LEU A 15 23.01 -22.86 8.31
C LEU A 15 22.16 -22.15 9.38
N ALA A 16 22.81 -21.59 10.38
CA ALA A 16 22.20 -20.60 11.28
C ALA A 16 22.05 -19.29 10.51
N GLY A 17 20.94 -19.16 9.79
CA GLY A 17 20.52 -17.90 9.16
C GLY A 17 20.08 -16.91 10.24
N TRP A 18 20.95 -16.01 10.62
CA TRP A 18 20.60 -14.84 11.39
C TRP A 18 19.81 -13.89 10.49
N ILE A 19 18.48 -13.96 10.56
CA ILE A 19 17.62 -12.93 9.99
C ILE A 19 17.73 -11.73 10.94
N ALA A 20 18.64 -10.83 10.62
CA ALA A 20 18.70 -9.53 11.25
C ALA A 20 17.39 -8.80 10.88
N ALA A 21 16.46 -8.73 11.81
CA ALA A 21 15.28 -7.87 11.70
C ALA A 21 15.79 -6.42 11.72
N THR A 22 15.98 -5.84 10.53
CA THR A 22 16.27 -4.41 10.41
C THR A 22 15.06 -3.64 10.89
N PRO A 23 15.19 -2.75 11.88
CA PRO A 23 14.08 -1.91 12.29
C PRO A 23 13.68 -1.03 11.11
N VAL A 24 12.44 -1.18 10.65
CA VAL A 24 11.86 -0.29 9.64
C VAL A 24 11.87 1.12 10.23
N PRO A 25 12.56 2.08 9.61
CA PRO A 25 12.66 3.43 10.17
C PRO A 25 11.27 4.06 10.24
N ALA A 26 11.00 4.74 11.35
CA ALA A 26 9.79 5.55 11.59
C ALA A 26 9.57 6.69 10.56
N ARG A 27 10.33 6.70 9.49
CA ARG A 27 10.31 7.68 8.42
C ARG A 27 9.06 7.63 7.55
N ALA A 28 8.44 6.46 7.37
CA ALA A 28 7.27 6.33 6.50
C ALA A 28 6.02 7.08 7.01
N ALA A 29 5.87 7.26 8.33
CA ALA A 29 4.77 8.04 8.90
C ALA A 29 5.01 9.55 8.80
N ALA A 30 6.27 9.99 8.80
CA ALA A 30 6.64 11.39 8.64
C ALA A 30 6.45 11.85 7.18
N ASP A 31 6.77 11.00 6.19
CA ASP A 31 6.64 11.34 4.77
C ASP A 31 5.19 11.62 4.37
N THR A 32 4.21 10.93 4.95
CA THR A 32 2.78 11.18 4.65
C THR A 32 2.26 12.49 5.21
N LEU A 33 2.80 12.98 6.34
CA LEU A 33 2.44 14.27 6.92
C LEU A 33 3.13 15.42 6.17
N GLN A 34 4.38 15.24 5.77
CA GLN A 34 5.10 16.20 4.95
C GLN A 34 4.47 16.36 3.57
N ASP A 35 4.09 15.26 2.92
CA ASP A 35 3.39 15.25 1.64
C ASP A 35 2.04 15.98 1.72
N SER A 36 1.33 15.87 2.86
CA SER A 36 0.08 16.60 3.11
C SER A 36 0.30 18.11 3.30
N GLN A 37 1.39 18.50 3.94
CA GLN A 37 1.73 19.91 4.15
C GLN A 37 2.30 20.55 2.87
N GLU A 38 3.11 19.79 2.12
CA GLU A 38 3.65 20.21 0.83
C GLU A 38 2.52 20.48 -0.16
N MET A 39 1.56 19.56 -0.26
CA MET A 39 0.39 19.72 -1.13
C MET A 39 -0.45 20.95 -0.76
N ARG A 40 -0.62 21.26 0.54
CA ARG A 40 -1.33 22.48 0.98
C ARG A 40 -0.60 23.77 0.62
N LYS A 41 0.73 23.75 0.57
CA LYS A 41 1.52 24.90 0.10
C LYS A 41 1.34 25.16 -1.40
N HIS A 42 1.23 24.09 -2.19
CA HIS A 42 1.04 24.18 -3.62
C HIS A 42 -0.41 24.34 -4.05
N PHE A 43 -1.37 23.94 -3.21
CA PHE A 43 -2.80 24.02 -3.47
C PHE A 43 -3.51 24.71 -2.31
N PRO A 44 -3.52 26.06 -2.24
CA PRO A 44 -4.21 26.83 -1.22
C PRO A 44 -5.74 26.81 -1.39
N PHE A 45 -6.28 25.79 -2.05
CA PHE A 45 -7.71 25.65 -2.32
C PHE A 45 -8.37 24.81 -1.22
N GLN A 46 -9.60 25.18 -0.87
CA GLN A 46 -10.44 24.27 -0.10
C GLN A 46 -10.70 23.01 -0.91
N ALA A 47 -10.46 21.85 -0.31
CA ALA A 47 -10.73 20.57 -0.93
C ALA A 47 -12.23 20.36 -1.08
N ARG A 48 -12.76 20.53 -2.31
CA ARG A 48 -14.17 20.34 -2.66
C ARG A 48 -14.30 19.25 -3.71
N CYS A 49 -15.07 18.21 -3.43
CA CYS A 49 -15.28 17.12 -4.36
C CYS A 49 -16.24 17.46 -5.51
N ASP A 50 -16.97 18.53 -5.39
CA ASP A 50 -17.93 19.10 -6.36
C ASP A 50 -17.44 20.43 -6.98
N GLY A 51 -16.21 20.80 -6.72
CA GLY A 51 -15.60 22.04 -7.18
C GLY A 51 -14.96 21.94 -8.56
N ASN A 52 -14.06 22.89 -8.82
CA ASN A 52 -13.25 22.85 -10.04
C ASN A 52 -12.23 21.71 -10.00
N THR A 53 -11.54 21.44 -11.12
CA THR A 53 -10.58 20.35 -11.27
C THR A 53 -9.54 20.32 -10.14
N LYS A 54 -8.98 21.45 -9.73
CA LYS A 54 -7.95 21.54 -8.68
C LYS A 54 -8.53 21.19 -7.31
N GLU A 55 -9.71 21.70 -7.00
CA GLU A 55 -10.43 21.40 -5.75
C GLU A 55 -10.83 19.93 -5.66
N MET A 56 -11.28 19.34 -6.78
CA MET A 56 -11.59 17.92 -6.88
C MET A 56 -10.36 17.04 -6.67
N VAL A 57 -9.22 17.39 -7.29
CA VAL A 57 -7.94 16.66 -7.09
C VAL A 57 -7.54 16.73 -5.62
N ALA A 58 -7.57 17.89 -4.99
CA ALA A 58 -7.26 18.04 -3.57
C ALA A 58 -8.18 17.20 -2.68
N CYS A 59 -9.50 17.23 -2.95
CA CYS A 59 -10.48 16.42 -2.21
C CYS A 59 -10.22 14.91 -2.33
N LEU A 60 -10.01 14.43 -3.57
CA LEU A 60 -9.76 13.00 -3.82
C LEU A 60 -8.45 12.54 -3.20
N TRP A 61 -7.43 13.38 -3.22
CA TRP A 61 -6.14 13.10 -2.61
C TRP A 61 -6.23 13.01 -1.07
N GLU A 62 -6.92 13.96 -0.41
CA GLU A 62 -7.17 13.92 1.03
C GLU A 62 -7.98 12.68 1.43
N ARG A 63 -8.96 12.30 0.62
CA ARG A 63 -9.76 11.07 0.83
C ARG A 63 -8.87 9.84 0.78
N ARG A 64 -8.05 9.70 -0.26
CA ARG A 64 -7.11 8.59 -0.40
C ARG A 64 -6.21 8.46 0.82
N ASN A 65 -5.59 9.55 1.25
CA ASN A 65 -4.69 9.54 2.40
C ASN A 65 -5.39 9.18 3.72
N ARG A 66 -6.64 9.62 3.88
CA ARG A 66 -7.46 9.25 5.03
C ARG A 66 -7.79 7.75 5.02
N GLU A 67 -8.15 7.21 3.87
CA GLU A 67 -8.41 5.78 3.70
C GLU A 67 -7.16 4.94 3.93
N ASP A 68 -5.99 5.37 3.46
CA ASP A 68 -4.70 4.72 3.71
C ASP A 68 -4.37 4.67 5.21
N ARG A 69 -4.66 5.73 5.97
CA ARG A 69 -4.49 5.73 7.44
C ARG A 69 -5.39 4.72 8.14
N VAL A 70 -6.58 4.47 7.60
CA VAL A 70 -7.50 3.44 8.13
C VAL A 70 -7.03 2.04 7.72
N LEU A 71 -6.51 1.88 6.51
CA LEU A 71 -6.02 0.60 5.99
C LEU A 71 -4.78 0.11 6.73
N GLY A 72 -3.87 1.00 7.11
CA GLY A 72 -2.62 0.64 7.76
C GLY A 72 -2.80 -0.31 8.95
N PRO A 73 -3.56 0.04 9.99
CA PRO A 73 -3.82 -0.85 11.12
C PRO A 73 -4.56 -2.13 10.74
N LEU A 74 -5.46 -2.09 9.75
CA LEU A 74 -6.23 -3.27 9.31
C LEU A 74 -5.36 -4.28 8.56
N LEU A 75 -4.33 -3.82 7.87
CA LEU A 75 -3.35 -4.67 7.18
C LEU A 75 -2.28 -5.24 8.14
N GLY A 76 -2.15 -4.66 9.33
CA GLY A 76 -1.32 -5.11 10.44
C GLY A 76 0.17 -4.76 10.32
N GLU A 77 0.72 -4.62 9.12
CA GLU A 77 2.13 -4.35 8.86
C GLU A 77 2.31 -3.19 7.89
N ALA A 78 3.27 -2.30 8.18
CA ALA A 78 3.57 -1.16 7.32
C ALA A 78 3.96 -1.59 5.89
N GLU A 79 4.70 -2.70 5.77
CA GLU A 79 5.09 -3.25 4.48
C GLU A 79 3.89 -3.65 3.62
N ARG A 80 2.86 -4.24 4.21
CA ARG A 80 1.63 -4.60 3.49
C ARG A 80 0.89 -3.39 2.94
N LEU A 81 0.89 -2.29 3.69
CA LEU A 81 0.32 -1.03 3.20
C LEU A 81 1.11 -0.50 2.00
N GLU A 82 2.44 -0.56 2.03
CA GLU A 82 3.28 -0.13 0.89
C GLU A 82 3.09 -1.04 -0.33
N GLN A 83 3.02 -2.35 -0.15
CA GLN A 83 2.71 -3.30 -1.22
C GLN A 83 1.33 -3.03 -1.83
N TRP A 84 0.34 -2.73 -0.99
CA TRP A 84 -0.99 -2.31 -1.45
C TRP A 84 -0.93 -1.03 -2.27
N ARG A 85 -0.26 0.00 -1.77
CA ARG A 85 -0.08 1.29 -2.48
C ARG A 85 0.58 1.08 -3.85
N ALA A 86 1.64 0.28 -3.91
CA ALA A 86 2.33 -0.02 -5.15
C ALA A 86 1.42 -0.76 -6.16
N SER A 87 0.66 -1.75 -5.70
CA SER A 87 -0.25 -2.51 -6.54
C SER A 87 -1.40 -1.66 -7.05
N ARG A 88 -2.04 -0.89 -6.17
CA ARG A 88 -3.10 0.07 -6.50
C ARG A 88 -2.64 1.07 -7.55
N ARG A 89 -1.43 1.63 -7.40
CA ARG A 89 -0.85 2.59 -8.36
C ARG A 89 -0.74 1.98 -9.74
N ARG A 90 -0.22 0.76 -9.86
CA ARG A 90 -0.08 0.07 -11.14
C ARG A 90 -1.42 -0.16 -11.83
N VAL A 91 -2.44 -0.57 -11.09
CA VAL A 91 -3.79 -0.76 -11.64
C VAL A 91 -4.36 0.57 -12.12
N CYS A 92 -4.25 1.62 -11.30
CA CYS A 92 -4.84 2.92 -11.62
C CYS A 92 -4.09 3.67 -12.72
N GLU A 93 -2.81 3.36 -12.95
CA GLU A 93 -2.07 3.83 -14.12
C GLU A 93 -2.74 3.38 -15.43
N VAL A 94 -3.18 2.13 -15.48
CA VAL A 94 -3.89 1.60 -16.66
C VAL A 94 -5.23 2.31 -16.86
N VAL A 95 -5.99 2.51 -15.78
CA VAL A 95 -7.31 3.18 -15.81
C VAL A 95 -7.17 4.64 -16.24
N ALA A 96 -6.18 5.35 -15.70
CA ALA A 96 -5.97 6.77 -15.94
C ALA A 96 -5.33 7.07 -17.31
N ARG A 97 -4.79 6.07 -18.00
CA ARG A 97 -4.10 6.24 -19.29
C ARG A 97 -4.91 6.99 -20.33
N LYS A 98 -6.23 6.85 -20.32
CA LYS A 98 -7.15 7.54 -21.22
C LYS A 98 -7.17 9.07 -21.05
N GLY A 99 -6.73 9.57 -19.88
CA GLY A 99 -6.71 11.00 -19.57
C GLY A 99 -5.32 11.62 -19.66
N VAL A 100 -4.29 10.87 -20.11
CA VAL A 100 -2.91 11.36 -20.20
C VAL A 100 -2.84 12.62 -21.06
N GLY A 101 -2.15 13.64 -20.56
CA GLY A 101 -2.01 14.95 -21.22
C GLY A 101 -3.18 15.92 -20.97
N GLY A 102 -4.25 15.48 -20.32
CA GLY A 102 -5.39 16.33 -19.96
C GLY A 102 -5.54 16.60 -18.46
N SER A 103 -6.28 17.65 -18.13
CA SER A 103 -6.60 18.04 -16.74
C SER A 103 -7.41 16.99 -15.97
N ILE A 104 -8.07 16.08 -16.68
CA ILE A 104 -8.86 15.00 -16.11
C ILE A 104 -8.01 13.81 -15.59
N HIS A 105 -6.78 13.67 -16.07
CA HIS A 105 -5.91 12.55 -15.72
C HIS A 105 -5.75 12.35 -14.19
N PRO A 106 -5.40 13.37 -13.39
CA PRO A 106 -5.27 13.20 -11.94
C PRO A 106 -6.60 12.84 -11.26
N ILE A 107 -7.74 13.29 -11.80
CA ILE A 107 -9.06 12.93 -11.28
C ILE A 107 -9.33 11.43 -11.51
N LEU A 108 -9.09 10.94 -12.73
CA LEU A 108 -9.26 9.52 -13.06
C LEU A 108 -8.36 8.63 -12.19
N TRP A 109 -7.12 9.04 -12.03
CA TRP A 109 -6.15 8.34 -11.19
C TRP A 109 -6.62 8.23 -9.74
N LEU A 110 -6.88 9.37 -9.10
CA LEU A 110 -7.28 9.43 -7.70
C LEU A 110 -8.66 8.79 -7.45
N SER A 111 -9.59 8.91 -8.40
CA SER A 111 -10.88 8.24 -8.32
C SER A 111 -10.75 6.71 -8.34
N CYS A 112 -9.86 6.20 -9.18
CA CYS A 112 -9.51 4.78 -9.21
C CYS A 112 -8.90 4.34 -7.87
N GLU A 113 -7.89 5.05 -7.37
CA GLU A 113 -7.23 4.70 -6.10
C GLU A 113 -8.21 4.70 -4.91
N ASN A 114 -9.09 5.70 -4.82
CA ASN A 114 -10.15 5.77 -3.81
C ASN A 114 -11.16 4.62 -3.97
N GLY A 115 -11.50 4.25 -5.21
CA GLY A 115 -12.38 3.12 -5.48
C GLY A 115 -11.83 1.81 -4.95
N LEU A 116 -10.56 1.52 -5.23
CA LEU A 116 -9.86 0.33 -4.76
C LEU A 116 -9.71 0.31 -3.24
N ASN A 117 -9.39 1.45 -2.62
CA ASN A 117 -9.31 1.55 -1.16
C ASN A 117 -10.64 1.24 -0.49
N ARG A 118 -11.74 1.82 -0.99
CA ARG A 118 -13.09 1.56 -0.44
C ARG A 118 -13.45 0.09 -0.52
N GLU A 119 -13.15 -0.55 -1.64
CA GLU A 119 -13.44 -1.97 -1.81
C GLU A 119 -12.61 -2.83 -0.85
N LEU A 120 -11.32 -2.56 -0.71
CA LEU A 120 -10.48 -3.26 0.26
C LEU A 120 -10.97 -3.04 1.70
N LEU A 121 -11.32 -1.80 2.07
CA LEU A 121 -11.88 -1.50 3.39
C LEU A 121 -13.20 -2.25 3.63
N ARG A 122 -14.05 -2.35 2.62
CA ARG A 122 -15.30 -3.12 2.69
C ARG A 122 -15.02 -4.59 2.97
N LEU A 123 -14.09 -5.20 2.25
CA LEU A 123 -13.70 -6.60 2.44
C LEU A 123 -13.10 -6.86 3.81
N LEU A 124 -12.17 -6.02 4.26
CA LEU A 124 -11.50 -6.19 5.56
C LEU A 124 -12.44 -6.00 6.76
N LYS A 125 -13.53 -5.26 6.59
CA LYS A 125 -14.55 -5.05 7.64
C LYS A 125 -15.65 -6.12 7.65
N GLN A 126 -15.67 -7.06 6.70
CA GLN A 126 -16.67 -8.12 6.69
C GLN A 126 -16.40 -9.14 7.81
N PRO A 127 -17.40 -9.46 8.65
CA PRO A 127 -17.22 -10.38 9.78
C PRO A 127 -16.86 -11.81 9.35
N LEU A 128 -17.15 -12.20 8.13
CA LEU A 128 -16.83 -13.53 7.58
C LEU A 128 -15.33 -13.76 7.38
N LEU A 129 -14.54 -12.69 7.21
CA LEU A 129 -13.08 -12.78 7.06
C LEU A 129 -12.34 -12.63 8.39
N GLN A 130 -13.05 -12.26 9.46
CA GLN A 130 -12.49 -12.08 10.80
C GLN A 130 -12.67 -13.32 11.69
N LYS A 131 -13.37 -14.35 11.21
CA LYS A 131 -13.54 -15.58 11.98
C LYS A 131 -12.25 -16.40 11.88
N PRO A 132 -11.45 -16.53 12.95
CA PRO A 132 -10.37 -17.48 12.96
C PRO A 132 -10.99 -18.85 12.71
N GLY A 133 -10.43 -19.60 11.77
CA GLY A 133 -10.77 -21.00 11.60
C GLY A 133 -10.58 -21.77 12.91
N PRO A 134 -11.24 -22.91 13.07
CA PRO A 134 -11.09 -23.74 14.24
C PRO A 134 -9.65 -24.19 14.47
#